data_aef101c155091711d01b73cf61ea88c2
#
_entry.id   aef101c155091711d01b73cf61ea88c2
#
_cell.length_a   1.000
_cell.length_b   1.000
_cell.length_c   1.000
_cell.angle_alpha   90.00
_cell.angle_beta   90.00
_cell.angle_gamma   90.00
#
_symmetry.space_group_name_H-M   'P 1'
#
loop_
_entity.id
_entity.type
_entity.pdbx_description
1 polymer ?
#
loop_
_entity_poly.entity_id
_entity_poly.type
_entity_poly.pdbx_seq_one_letter_code
_entity_poly.pdbx_strand_id
1 'polypeptide(L)'
;MKNINTRRSIRKYSDKEVSEKLLNRLFAEASRTQTMGNMQLYSAVVTRSEEVKEQLSPAHFNQPMVKQAPVVITICADFRRSTDWCLQRNADPGYNNFLSFMNAATDALLFTQTFCNLAEEEGLGLCFLGTTVYMPQMIIDTLHLPKLVMPVATLTVGWPAEEPALTDRLSTAAFVHQETYHEYTPEAIDEYYAEKEALPENREFVKINHKQTLAQIFTDIRYTRKDNEAMSAGFIEALKHQGFLPTDEE
;
A
#
# COMPACT_ATOMS: atom_id res chain seq x y z
N MET A 1 -18.54 -12.37 -4.71
CA MET A 1 -17.14 -12.33 -4.21
C MET A 1 -16.64 -13.74 -4.03
N LYS A 2 -15.59 -14.13 -4.78
CA LYS A 2 -14.81 -15.30 -4.38
C LYS A 2 -14.44 -15.09 -2.91
N ASN A 3 -14.49 -16.16 -2.14
CA ASN A 3 -14.40 -16.11 -0.68
C ASN A 3 -13.14 -15.35 -0.22
N ILE A 4 -13.29 -14.17 0.35
CA ILE A 4 -12.21 -13.33 0.87
C ILE A 4 -11.34 -14.07 1.91
N ASN A 5 -11.90 -15.11 2.55
CA ASN A 5 -11.17 -15.95 3.50
C ASN A 5 -10.04 -16.78 2.85
N THR A 6 -10.03 -16.89 1.52
CA THR A 6 -8.98 -17.60 0.77
C THR A 6 -7.99 -16.66 0.08
N ARG A 7 -8.06 -15.35 0.33
CA ARG A 7 -7.17 -14.35 -0.26
C ARG A 7 -5.70 -14.58 0.12
N ARG A 8 -4.84 -14.55 -0.88
CA ARG A 8 -3.39 -14.72 -0.73
C ARG A 8 -2.64 -13.60 -1.45
N SER A 9 -1.48 -13.21 -0.93
CA SER A 9 -0.56 -12.36 -1.65
C SER A 9 0.24 -13.20 -2.66
N ILE A 10 0.09 -12.90 -3.94
CA ILE A 10 0.76 -13.59 -5.04
C ILE A 10 1.99 -12.79 -5.47
N ARG A 11 3.14 -13.44 -5.53
CA ARG A 11 4.42 -12.83 -5.87
C ARG A 11 5.12 -13.47 -7.07
N LYS A 12 4.57 -14.59 -7.58
CA LYS A 12 5.03 -15.23 -8.82
C LYS A 12 3.88 -15.26 -9.82
N TYR A 13 4.19 -14.86 -11.02
CA TYR A 13 3.22 -14.67 -12.09
C TYR A 13 3.59 -15.51 -13.30
N SER A 14 2.59 -15.95 -14.06
CA SER A 14 2.78 -16.58 -15.35
C SER A 14 3.02 -15.52 -16.45
N ASP A 15 3.49 -15.94 -17.59
CA ASP A 15 3.73 -15.09 -18.77
C ASP A 15 2.41 -14.63 -19.46
N LYS A 16 1.27 -15.05 -18.95
CA LYS A 16 -0.04 -14.65 -19.51
C LYS A 16 -0.24 -13.16 -19.34
N GLU A 17 -0.50 -12.48 -20.44
CA GLU A 17 -0.71 -11.03 -20.47
C GLU A 17 -1.96 -10.63 -19.65
N VAL A 18 -1.84 -9.54 -18.91
CA VAL A 18 -2.96 -8.80 -18.32
C VAL A 18 -3.36 -7.70 -19.29
N SER A 19 -4.43 -7.91 -20.07
CA SER A 19 -4.82 -6.98 -21.12
C SER A 19 -5.22 -5.61 -20.59
N GLU A 20 -4.96 -4.58 -21.39
CA GLU A 20 -5.38 -3.21 -21.08
C GLU A 20 -6.90 -3.11 -20.93
N LYS A 21 -7.65 -3.80 -21.79
CA LYS A 21 -9.12 -3.85 -21.71
C LYS A 21 -9.60 -4.37 -20.35
N LEU A 22 -8.97 -5.42 -19.83
CA LEU A 22 -9.30 -5.96 -18.50
C LEU A 22 -9.00 -4.94 -17.40
N LEU A 23 -7.82 -4.33 -17.41
CA LEU A 23 -7.45 -3.33 -16.41
C LEU A 23 -8.38 -2.12 -16.44
N ASN A 24 -8.69 -1.59 -17.62
CA ASN A 24 -9.58 -0.44 -17.76
C ASN A 24 -10.99 -0.74 -17.24
N ARG A 25 -11.51 -1.95 -17.46
CA ARG A 25 -12.79 -2.39 -16.86
C ARG A 25 -12.70 -2.44 -15.33
N LEU A 26 -11.64 -3.05 -14.80
CA LEU A 26 -11.43 -3.14 -13.35
C LEU A 26 -11.29 -1.76 -12.70
N PHE A 27 -10.58 -0.82 -13.33
CA PHE A 27 -10.47 0.56 -12.85
C PHE A 27 -11.83 1.27 -12.87
N ALA A 28 -12.62 1.10 -13.92
CA ALA A 28 -13.94 1.69 -14.02
C ALA A 28 -14.90 1.13 -12.94
N GLU A 29 -14.86 -0.17 -12.69
CA GLU A 29 -15.64 -0.80 -11.62
C GLU A 29 -15.15 -0.36 -10.23
N ALA A 30 -13.83 -0.33 -9.99
CA ALA A 30 -13.23 0.11 -8.74
C ALA A 30 -13.52 1.58 -8.41
N SER A 31 -13.70 2.43 -9.43
CA SER A 31 -14.06 3.84 -9.23
C SER A 31 -15.45 4.04 -8.61
N ARG A 32 -16.26 2.98 -8.48
CA ARG A 32 -17.53 3.02 -7.75
C ARG A 32 -17.38 2.90 -6.23
N THR A 33 -16.14 2.79 -5.73
CA THR A 33 -15.86 2.84 -4.29
C THR A 33 -16.25 4.19 -3.68
N GLN A 34 -16.32 4.24 -2.35
CA GLN A 34 -16.54 5.48 -1.61
C GLN A 34 -15.40 6.47 -1.87
N THR A 35 -15.75 7.76 -1.94
CA THR A 35 -14.81 8.85 -2.18
C THR A 35 -15.29 10.13 -1.49
N MET A 36 -14.36 10.93 -0.99
CA MET A 36 -14.64 12.20 -0.34
C MET A 36 -15.34 13.18 -1.29
N GLY A 37 -16.55 13.63 -0.93
CA GLY A 37 -17.30 14.59 -1.73
C GLY A 37 -17.51 14.21 -3.19
N ASN A 38 -17.39 12.94 -3.53
CA ASN A 38 -17.38 12.42 -4.90
C ASN A 38 -16.27 13.03 -5.79
N MET A 39 -15.14 13.41 -5.20
CA MET A 39 -14.03 14.08 -5.91
C MET A 39 -13.05 13.09 -6.57
N GLN A 40 -13.05 11.82 -6.17
CA GLN A 40 -12.14 10.77 -6.67
C GLN A 40 -10.68 11.24 -6.63
N LEU A 41 -10.18 11.48 -5.42
CA LEU A 41 -8.89 12.10 -5.14
C LEU A 41 -7.70 11.13 -5.28
N TYR A 42 -7.67 10.37 -6.35
CA TYR A 42 -6.64 9.38 -6.64
C TYR A 42 -6.26 9.34 -8.11
N SER A 43 -5.06 8.86 -8.36
CA SER A 43 -4.57 8.50 -9.68
C SER A 43 -3.87 7.16 -9.64
N ALA A 44 -3.85 6.45 -10.77
CA ALA A 44 -3.14 5.19 -10.93
C ALA A 44 -2.13 5.31 -12.08
N VAL A 45 -0.86 5.02 -11.80
CA VAL A 45 0.18 4.91 -12.83
C VAL A 45 0.42 3.43 -13.11
N VAL A 46 0.14 3.00 -14.34
CA VAL A 46 0.28 1.61 -14.80
C VAL A 46 1.61 1.45 -15.50
N THR A 47 2.52 0.68 -14.91
CA THR A 47 3.86 0.42 -15.43
C THR A 47 3.95 -0.99 -15.99
N ARG A 48 4.32 -1.10 -17.28
CA ARG A 48 4.59 -2.37 -17.99
C ARG A 48 6.03 -2.43 -18.50
N SER A 49 6.66 -1.27 -18.76
CA SER A 49 8.02 -1.16 -19.25
C SER A 49 9.00 -1.82 -18.26
N GLU A 50 9.84 -2.72 -18.76
CA GLU A 50 10.90 -3.35 -17.97
C GLU A 50 11.87 -2.32 -17.43
N GLU A 51 12.23 -1.32 -18.22
CA GLU A 51 13.11 -0.22 -17.81
C GLU A 51 12.54 0.55 -16.61
N VAL A 52 11.26 0.94 -16.66
CA VAL A 52 10.64 1.68 -15.54
C VAL A 52 10.47 0.79 -14.31
N LYS A 53 10.16 -0.51 -14.48
CA LYS A 53 10.13 -1.46 -13.36
C LYS A 53 11.51 -1.64 -12.72
N GLU A 54 12.59 -1.67 -13.50
CA GLU A 54 13.96 -1.67 -12.99
C GLU A 54 14.26 -0.42 -12.16
N GLN A 55 13.84 0.77 -12.62
CA GLN A 55 14.01 2.04 -11.91
C GLN A 55 13.18 2.12 -10.62
N LEU A 56 11.97 1.52 -10.60
CA LEU A 56 11.12 1.43 -9.41
C LEU A 56 11.62 0.42 -8.38
N SER A 57 12.34 -0.61 -8.81
CA SER A 57 12.73 -1.74 -7.96
C SER A 57 13.47 -1.34 -6.67
N PRO A 58 14.44 -0.40 -6.68
CA PRO A 58 15.11 0.04 -5.46
C PRO A 58 14.16 0.65 -4.42
N ALA A 59 13.14 1.40 -4.83
CA ALA A 59 12.12 1.95 -3.92
C ALA A 59 11.33 0.86 -3.18
N HIS A 60 11.36 -0.35 -3.71
CA HIS A 60 10.73 -1.53 -3.13
C HIS A 60 11.76 -2.58 -2.65
N PHE A 61 12.97 -2.12 -2.24
CA PHE A 61 14.06 -2.97 -1.73
C PHE A 61 14.45 -4.11 -2.68
N ASN A 62 14.37 -3.88 -3.98
CA ASN A 62 14.67 -4.85 -5.03
C ASN A 62 13.89 -6.17 -4.90
N GLN A 63 12.66 -6.12 -4.39
CA GLN A 63 11.79 -7.29 -4.30
C GLN A 63 11.55 -7.85 -5.71
N PRO A 64 11.82 -9.15 -5.97
CA PRO A 64 11.82 -9.72 -7.33
C PRO A 64 10.52 -9.51 -8.09
N MET A 65 9.37 -9.56 -7.39
CA MET A 65 8.05 -9.42 -8.02
C MET A 65 7.85 -8.05 -8.68
N VAL A 66 8.57 -7.00 -8.29
CA VAL A 66 8.45 -5.67 -8.94
C VAL A 66 8.90 -5.74 -10.40
N LYS A 67 10.00 -6.44 -10.67
CA LYS A 67 10.53 -6.62 -12.02
C LYS A 67 9.78 -7.70 -12.79
N GLN A 68 9.39 -8.78 -12.13
CA GLN A 68 8.81 -9.98 -12.75
C GLN A 68 7.31 -9.87 -13.04
N ALA A 69 6.58 -8.98 -12.35
CA ALA A 69 5.16 -8.83 -12.58
C ALA A 69 4.86 -8.29 -14.00
N PRO A 70 3.83 -8.84 -14.68
CA PRO A 70 3.38 -8.29 -15.96
C PRO A 70 2.99 -6.82 -15.87
N VAL A 71 2.45 -6.41 -14.71
CA VAL A 71 1.99 -5.04 -14.45
C VAL A 71 2.35 -4.64 -13.03
N VAL A 72 2.88 -3.42 -12.88
CA VAL A 72 3.00 -2.72 -11.60
C VAL A 72 2.07 -1.52 -11.64
N ILE A 73 1.26 -1.32 -10.60
CA ILE A 73 0.33 -0.21 -10.50
C ILE A 73 0.68 0.61 -9.25
N THR A 74 1.10 1.85 -9.45
CA THR A 74 1.30 2.79 -8.34
C THR A 74 0.06 3.66 -8.19
N ILE A 75 -0.58 3.60 -7.03
CA ILE A 75 -1.75 4.40 -6.69
C ILE A 75 -1.29 5.60 -5.87
N CYS A 76 -1.75 6.77 -6.27
CA CYS A 76 -1.38 8.04 -5.67
C CYS A 76 -2.59 8.74 -5.05
N ALA A 77 -2.38 9.36 -3.89
CA ALA A 77 -3.22 10.45 -3.42
C ALA A 77 -3.03 11.64 -4.36
N ASP A 78 -4.11 12.15 -4.95
CA ASP A 78 -4.04 13.14 -6.05
C ASP A 78 -5.06 14.25 -5.85
N PHE A 79 -4.58 15.42 -5.44
CA PHE A 79 -5.33 16.67 -5.45
C PHE A 79 -5.00 17.57 -6.65
N ARG A 80 -4.01 17.20 -7.48
CA ARG A 80 -3.59 18.02 -8.62
C ARG A 80 -4.73 18.26 -9.62
N ARG A 81 -5.40 17.18 -10.04
CA ARG A 81 -6.50 17.26 -10.98
C ARG A 81 -7.63 18.18 -10.49
N SER A 82 -8.01 18.05 -9.22
CA SER A 82 -9.07 18.87 -8.62
C SER A 82 -8.64 20.33 -8.46
N THR A 83 -7.39 20.57 -8.11
CA THR A 83 -6.79 21.93 -8.05
C THR A 83 -6.81 22.58 -9.42
N ASP A 84 -6.33 21.91 -10.46
CA ASP A 84 -6.32 22.43 -11.82
C ASP A 84 -7.74 22.71 -12.34
N TRP A 85 -8.71 21.84 -12.02
CA TRP A 85 -10.12 22.09 -12.34
C TRP A 85 -10.67 23.35 -11.64
N CYS A 86 -10.39 23.55 -10.35
CA CYS A 86 -10.79 24.75 -9.61
C CYS A 86 -10.22 26.03 -10.25
N LEU A 87 -8.91 26.03 -10.52
CA LEU A 87 -8.23 27.19 -11.15
C LEU A 87 -8.82 27.51 -12.53
N GLN A 88 -9.13 26.51 -13.35
CA GLN A 88 -9.78 26.70 -14.66
C GLN A 88 -11.23 27.25 -14.52
N ARG A 89 -11.81 27.24 -13.36
CA ARG A 89 -13.16 27.74 -13.07
C ARG A 89 -13.16 29.01 -12.19
N ASN A 90 -11.98 29.63 -12.05
CA ASN A 90 -11.75 30.85 -11.24
C ASN A 90 -12.13 30.63 -9.75
N ALA A 91 -11.98 29.39 -9.26
CA ALA A 91 -12.09 29.07 -7.83
C ALA A 91 -10.71 29.11 -7.19
N ASP A 92 -10.68 29.36 -5.87
CA ASP A 92 -9.45 29.41 -5.08
C ASP A 92 -9.30 28.11 -4.26
N PRO A 93 -8.48 27.13 -4.74
CA PRO A 93 -8.33 25.85 -4.06
C PRO A 93 -7.34 25.94 -2.89
N GLY A 94 -7.77 25.51 -1.70
CA GLY A 94 -6.93 25.40 -0.51
C GLY A 94 -6.50 23.96 -0.19
N TYR A 95 -6.03 23.20 -1.19
CA TYR A 95 -5.77 21.75 -1.05
C TYR A 95 -4.30 21.37 -0.79
N ASN A 96 -3.45 22.36 -0.54
CA ASN A 96 -2.02 22.22 -0.26
C ASN A 96 -1.74 22.08 1.24
N ASN A 97 -2.38 21.14 1.90
CA ASN A 97 -2.24 20.90 3.33
C ASN A 97 -2.37 19.42 3.70
N PHE A 98 -2.00 19.10 4.93
CA PHE A 98 -1.97 17.73 5.42
C PHE A 98 -3.35 17.06 5.45
N LEU A 99 -4.42 17.79 5.78
CA LEU A 99 -5.78 17.23 5.77
C LEU A 99 -6.19 16.80 4.37
N SER A 100 -5.84 17.60 3.35
CA SER A 100 -6.08 17.25 1.95
C SER A 100 -5.31 15.99 1.54
N PHE A 101 -4.04 15.86 1.95
CA PHE A 101 -3.30 14.62 1.75
C PHE A 101 -4.02 13.41 2.37
N MET A 102 -4.47 13.51 3.64
CA MET A 102 -5.17 12.43 4.33
C MET A 102 -6.47 12.02 3.63
N ASN A 103 -7.25 13.00 3.16
CA ASN A 103 -8.47 12.74 2.39
C ASN A 103 -8.17 12.00 1.09
N ALA A 104 -7.17 12.46 0.35
CA ALA A 104 -6.76 11.83 -0.92
C ALA A 104 -6.14 10.44 -0.69
N ALA A 105 -5.35 10.25 0.36
CA ALA A 105 -4.79 8.95 0.73
C ALA A 105 -5.89 7.95 1.11
N THR A 106 -6.92 8.39 1.83
CA THR A 106 -8.09 7.57 2.16
C THR A 106 -8.80 7.11 0.89
N ASP A 107 -9.14 8.03 -0.02
CA ASP A 107 -9.77 7.70 -1.31
C ASP A 107 -8.92 6.71 -2.11
N ALA A 108 -7.62 6.95 -2.21
CA ALA A 108 -6.68 6.11 -2.93
C ALA A 108 -6.61 4.69 -2.37
N LEU A 109 -6.59 4.53 -1.03
CA LEU A 109 -6.54 3.20 -0.38
C LEU A 109 -7.87 2.45 -0.50
N LEU A 110 -9.02 3.13 -0.40
CA LEU A 110 -10.33 2.52 -0.66
C LEU A 110 -10.44 2.03 -2.11
N PHE A 111 -10.01 2.86 -3.07
CA PHE A 111 -9.94 2.49 -4.48
C PHE A 111 -9.02 1.28 -4.70
N THR A 112 -7.83 1.29 -4.10
CA THR A 112 -6.86 0.20 -4.19
C THR A 112 -7.47 -1.12 -3.70
N GLN A 113 -8.10 -1.13 -2.54
CA GLN A 113 -8.67 -2.37 -2.00
C GLN A 113 -9.86 -2.86 -2.83
N THR A 114 -10.69 -1.96 -3.34
CA THR A 114 -11.79 -2.32 -4.25
C THR A 114 -11.25 -2.94 -5.54
N PHE A 115 -10.22 -2.32 -6.14
CA PHE A 115 -9.51 -2.88 -7.31
C PHE A 115 -8.95 -4.28 -7.02
N CYS A 116 -8.29 -4.48 -5.87
CA CYS A 116 -7.75 -5.78 -5.49
C CYS A 116 -8.84 -6.86 -5.46
N ASN A 117 -9.97 -6.56 -4.82
CA ASN A 117 -11.08 -7.50 -4.73
C ASN A 117 -11.62 -7.91 -6.10
N LEU A 118 -11.85 -6.93 -6.98
CA LEU A 118 -12.32 -7.16 -8.35
C LEU A 118 -11.31 -7.95 -9.19
N ALA A 119 -10.03 -7.62 -9.08
CA ALA A 119 -8.96 -8.32 -9.79
C ALA A 119 -8.85 -9.79 -9.35
N GLU A 120 -8.96 -10.07 -8.05
CA GLU A 120 -8.99 -11.44 -7.51
C GLU A 120 -10.24 -12.21 -7.95
N GLU A 121 -11.40 -11.56 -8.11
CA GLU A 121 -12.60 -12.17 -8.70
C GLU A 121 -12.39 -12.63 -10.15
N GLU A 122 -11.65 -11.86 -10.92
CA GLU A 122 -11.23 -12.22 -12.29
C GLU A 122 -10.15 -13.33 -12.34
N GLY A 123 -9.59 -13.70 -11.19
CA GLY A 123 -8.54 -14.72 -11.08
C GLY A 123 -7.12 -14.15 -11.20
N LEU A 124 -6.95 -12.83 -11.19
CA LEU A 124 -5.63 -12.22 -11.07
C LEU A 124 -5.07 -12.42 -9.66
N GLY A 125 -3.75 -12.50 -9.56
CA GLY A 125 -3.02 -12.45 -8.31
C GLY A 125 -2.39 -11.09 -8.12
N LEU A 126 -2.30 -10.65 -6.85
CA LEU A 126 -1.73 -9.35 -6.50
C LEU A 126 -0.84 -9.46 -5.27
N CYS A 127 0.16 -8.56 -5.22
CA CYS A 127 0.87 -8.26 -3.98
C CYS A 127 0.82 -6.75 -3.72
N PHE A 128 0.29 -6.37 -2.57
CA PHE A 128 0.35 -4.99 -2.08
C PHE A 128 1.73 -4.73 -1.46
N LEU A 129 2.44 -3.71 -1.94
CA LEU A 129 3.77 -3.35 -1.50
C LEU A 129 3.70 -2.20 -0.48
N GLY A 130 3.79 -2.52 0.80
CA GLY A 130 3.86 -1.52 1.88
C GLY A 130 5.09 -0.62 1.81
N THR A 131 6.10 -1.03 1.05
CA THR A 131 7.35 -0.27 0.84
C THR A 131 7.16 1.04 0.07
N THR A 132 6.01 1.28 -0.55
CA THR A 132 5.68 2.52 -1.26
C THR A 132 5.90 3.76 -0.40
N VAL A 133 5.53 3.69 0.88
CA VAL A 133 5.64 4.82 1.81
C VAL A 133 7.01 4.93 2.48
N TYR A 134 7.94 4.01 2.21
CA TYR A 134 9.28 4.01 2.82
C TYR A 134 10.28 4.83 2.01
N MET A 135 10.15 4.82 0.69
CA MET A 135 11.04 5.55 -0.22
C MET A 135 10.24 6.31 -1.29
N PRO A 136 9.25 7.15 -0.89
CA PRO A 136 8.31 7.76 -1.83
C PRO A 136 8.98 8.70 -2.82
N GLN A 137 10.08 9.41 -2.42
CA GLN A 137 10.78 10.32 -3.30
C GLN A 137 11.32 9.62 -4.56
N MET A 138 11.86 8.40 -4.40
CA MET A 138 12.33 7.62 -5.56
C MET A 138 11.20 7.29 -6.54
N ILE A 139 10.00 7.01 -6.03
CA ILE A 139 8.83 6.74 -6.86
C ILE A 139 8.34 8.01 -7.54
N ILE A 140 8.33 9.14 -6.81
CA ILE A 140 7.97 10.46 -7.35
C ILE A 140 8.88 10.81 -8.53
N ASP A 141 10.18 10.65 -8.34
CA ASP A 141 11.19 10.99 -9.36
C ASP A 141 11.07 10.05 -10.57
N THR A 142 10.97 8.74 -10.33
CA THR A 142 10.87 7.72 -11.40
C THR A 142 9.61 7.87 -12.24
N LEU A 143 8.48 8.18 -11.61
CA LEU A 143 7.19 8.31 -12.29
C LEU A 143 6.85 9.76 -12.67
N HIS A 144 7.75 10.70 -12.41
CA HIS A 144 7.56 12.14 -12.69
C HIS A 144 6.27 12.69 -12.11
N LEU A 145 5.97 12.34 -10.84
CA LEU A 145 4.74 12.76 -10.19
C LEU A 145 4.76 14.27 -9.92
N PRO A 146 3.74 15.02 -10.35
CA PRO A 146 3.69 16.46 -10.13
C PRO A 146 3.36 16.80 -8.67
N LYS A 147 3.44 18.09 -8.31
CA LYS A 147 2.98 18.59 -7.01
C LYS A 147 1.52 18.19 -6.76
N LEU A 148 1.18 17.98 -5.50
CA LEU A 148 -0.12 17.51 -5.02
C LEU A 148 -0.48 16.08 -5.46
N VAL A 149 0.52 15.29 -5.87
CA VAL A 149 0.40 13.85 -6.15
C VAL A 149 1.42 13.07 -5.34
N MET A 150 0.97 12.22 -4.42
CA MET A 150 1.82 11.45 -3.49
C MET A 150 1.56 9.95 -3.63
N PRO A 151 2.57 9.10 -3.89
CA PRO A 151 2.36 7.65 -3.97
C PRO A 151 2.02 7.07 -2.58
N VAL A 152 0.96 6.27 -2.48
CA VAL A 152 0.49 5.68 -1.21
C VAL A 152 0.39 4.17 -1.23
N ALA A 153 0.26 3.55 -2.41
CA ALA A 153 0.23 2.11 -2.57
C ALA A 153 0.83 1.69 -3.91
N THR A 154 1.50 0.55 -3.93
CA THR A 154 1.93 -0.09 -5.17
C THR A 154 1.46 -1.54 -5.18
N LEU A 155 0.92 -1.99 -6.30
CA LEU A 155 0.48 -3.35 -6.54
C LEU A 155 1.33 -3.97 -7.64
N THR A 156 1.80 -5.20 -7.42
CA THR A 156 2.21 -6.06 -8.53
C THR A 156 1.02 -6.94 -8.92
N VAL A 157 0.73 -7.07 -10.21
CA VAL A 157 -0.48 -7.69 -10.74
C VAL A 157 -0.15 -8.63 -11.89
N GLY A 158 -0.73 -9.82 -11.87
CA GLY A 158 -0.57 -10.81 -12.95
C GLY A 158 -1.42 -12.05 -12.73
N TRP A 159 -1.36 -12.99 -13.65
CA TRP A 159 -1.98 -14.30 -13.47
C TRP A 159 -1.09 -15.15 -12.55
N PRO A 160 -1.65 -15.77 -11.49
CA PRO A 160 -0.86 -16.52 -10.51
C PRO A 160 -0.08 -17.67 -11.16
N ALA A 161 1.19 -17.83 -10.76
CA ALA A 161 2.02 -19.02 -11.02
C ALA A 161 2.36 -19.77 -9.72
N GLU A 162 1.73 -19.42 -8.62
CA GLU A 162 1.90 -20.05 -7.32
C GLU A 162 0.59 -20.06 -6.53
N GLU A 163 0.50 -20.95 -5.55
CA GLU A 163 -0.56 -20.96 -4.56
C GLU A 163 0.07 -21.04 -3.16
N PRO A 164 0.50 -19.89 -2.59
CA PRO A 164 1.12 -19.86 -1.27
C PRO A 164 0.11 -20.25 -0.19
N ALA A 165 0.61 -20.70 0.98
CA ALA A 165 -0.23 -20.94 2.15
C ALA A 165 -0.98 -19.68 2.59
N LEU A 166 -2.11 -19.87 3.25
CA LEU A 166 -2.81 -18.77 3.90
C LEU A 166 -1.98 -18.25 5.08
N THR A 167 -1.89 -16.94 5.18
CA THR A 167 -1.28 -16.31 6.36
C THR A 167 -2.29 -16.21 7.49
N ASP A 168 -1.81 -16.35 8.72
CA ASP A 168 -2.60 -16.20 9.94
C ASP A 168 -3.26 -14.80 10.05
N ARG A 169 -4.27 -14.71 10.88
CA ARG A 169 -4.90 -13.47 11.33
C ARG A 169 -5.17 -13.56 12.82
N LEU A 170 -5.08 -12.43 13.50
CA LEU A 170 -5.53 -12.33 14.87
C LEU A 170 -7.06 -12.52 14.94
N SER A 171 -7.56 -12.99 16.09
CA SER A 171 -9.00 -13.03 16.34
C SER A 171 -9.60 -11.62 16.34
N THR A 172 -10.90 -11.51 16.05
CA THR A 172 -11.57 -10.19 16.05
C THR A 172 -11.56 -9.52 17.43
N ALA A 173 -11.47 -10.29 18.52
CA ALA A 173 -11.32 -9.76 19.87
C ALA A 173 -10.06 -8.87 20.04
N ALA A 174 -9.04 -9.09 19.22
CA ALA A 174 -7.80 -8.31 19.28
C ALA A 174 -7.91 -6.88 18.71
N PHE A 175 -8.99 -6.53 17.99
CA PHE A 175 -9.11 -5.22 17.34
C PHE A 175 -10.52 -4.68 17.21
N VAL A 176 -11.54 -5.40 17.71
CA VAL A 176 -12.93 -4.93 17.76
C VAL A 176 -13.30 -4.57 19.18
N HIS A 177 -13.50 -3.28 19.44
CA HIS A 177 -13.96 -2.75 20.72
C HIS A 177 -15.45 -2.39 20.61
N GLN A 178 -16.23 -2.64 21.66
CA GLN A 178 -17.63 -2.26 21.71
C GLN A 178 -17.76 -0.90 22.40
N GLU A 179 -18.56 0.01 21.83
CA GLU A 179 -18.87 1.36 22.30
C GLU A 179 -17.65 2.29 22.43
N THR A 180 -16.60 1.88 23.15
CA THR A 180 -15.38 2.66 23.39
C THR A 180 -14.14 1.79 23.24
N TYR A 181 -12.97 2.42 23.04
CA TYR A 181 -11.70 1.71 23.05
C TYR A 181 -11.40 1.21 24.47
N HIS A 182 -10.98 -0.06 24.58
CA HIS A 182 -10.55 -0.69 25.82
C HIS A 182 -9.06 -1.02 25.76
N GLU A 183 -8.32 -0.66 26.82
CA GLU A 183 -6.90 -1.01 26.96
C GLU A 183 -6.71 -2.53 27.06
N TYR A 184 -5.59 -2.99 26.54
CA TYR A 184 -5.24 -4.41 26.58
C TYR A 184 -4.57 -4.76 27.91
N THR A 185 -5.03 -5.84 28.55
CA THR A 185 -4.30 -6.44 29.68
C THR A 185 -3.17 -7.33 29.15
N PRO A 186 -2.13 -7.59 29.96
CA PRO A 186 -1.09 -8.54 29.59
C PRO A 186 -1.63 -9.92 29.19
N GLU A 187 -2.62 -10.43 29.92
CA GLU A 187 -3.25 -11.74 29.68
C GLU A 187 -4.00 -11.75 28.34
N ALA A 188 -4.67 -10.65 27.97
CA ALA A 188 -5.35 -10.52 26.68
C ALA A 188 -4.33 -10.49 25.52
N ILE A 189 -3.21 -9.79 25.68
CA ILE A 189 -2.12 -9.79 24.70
C ILE A 189 -1.56 -11.19 24.51
N ASP A 190 -1.27 -11.91 25.60
CA ASP A 190 -0.78 -13.29 25.53
C ASP A 190 -1.76 -14.21 24.78
N GLU A 191 -3.05 -14.10 25.05
CA GLU A 191 -4.09 -14.86 24.36
C GLU A 191 -4.14 -14.53 22.86
N TYR A 192 -4.13 -13.24 22.48
CA TYR A 192 -4.28 -12.82 21.08
C TYR A 192 -3.09 -13.23 20.19
N TYR A 193 -1.90 -13.33 20.75
CA TYR A 193 -0.69 -13.69 20.02
C TYR A 193 -0.26 -15.14 20.14
N ALA A 194 -0.87 -15.92 21.04
CA ALA A 194 -0.47 -17.30 21.32
C ALA A 194 -0.40 -18.19 20.07
N GLU A 195 -1.45 -18.17 19.23
CA GLU A 195 -1.50 -18.98 18.01
C GLU A 195 -0.41 -18.54 17.02
N LYS A 196 -0.23 -17.22 16.82
CA LYS A 196 0.77 -16.65 15.95
C LYS A 196 2.20 -17.03 16.38
N GLU A 197 2.50 -16.94 17.67
CA GLU A 197 3.81 -17.31 18.21
C GLU A 197 4.06 -18.82 18.16
N ALA A 198 2.99 -19.62 18.21
CA ALA A 198 3.07 -21.06 18.11
C ALA A 198 3.34 -21.60 16.71
N LEU A 199 3.16 -20.80 15.65
CA LEU A 199 3.41 -21.21 14.27
C LEU A 199 4.85 -21.71 14.09
N PRO A 200 5.06 -22.90 13.45
CA PRO A 200 6.40 -23.45 13.24
C PRO A 200 7.37 -22.49 12.56
N GLU A 201 6.92 -21.79 11.54
CA GLU A 201 7.72 -20.81 10.81
C GLU A 201 8.14 -19.62 11.67
N ASN A 202 7.29 -19.17 12.59
CA ASN A 202 7.61 -18.08 13.51
C ASN A 202 8.60 -18.51 14.58
N ARG A 203 8.45 -19.73 15.12
CA ARG A 203 9.43 -20.32 16.06
C ARG A 203 10.79 -20.50 15.39
N GLU A 204 10.83 -21.00 14.17
CA GLU A 204 12.08 -21.14 13.43
C GLU A 204 12.71 -19.76 13.14
N PHE A 205 11.90 -18.74 12.81
CA PHE A 205 12.38 -17.38 12.63
C PHE A 205 13.06 -16.81 13.89
N VAL A 206 12.46 -17.02 15.05
CA VAL A 206 13.04 -16.64 16.34
C VAL A 206 14.39 -17.33 16.56
N LYS A 207 14.46 -18.64 16.32
CA LYS A 207 15.66 -19.45 16.51
C LYS A 207 16.81 -19.06 15.60
N ILE A 208 16.58 -18.96 14.29
CA ILE A 208 17.65 -18.64 13.31
C ILE A 208 18.21 -17.23 13.49
N ASN A 209 17.40 -16.30 14.02
CA ASN A 209 17.85 -14.93 14.32
C ASN A 209 18.38 -14.77 15.77
N HIS A 210 18.51 -15.85 16.53
CA HIS A 210 19.00 -15.83 17.90
C HIS A 210 18.23 -14.84 18.81
N LYS A 211 16.90 -14.76 18.63
CA LYS A 211 16.01 -13.93 19.45
C LYS A 211 15.29 -14.79 20.50
N GLN A 212 14.69 -14.14 21.49
CA GLN A 212 13.94 -14.81 22.56
C GLN A 212 12.44 -14.90 22.24
N THR A 213 11.90 -13.91 21.53
CA THR A 213 10.47 -13.78 21.24
C THR A 213 10.23 -13.40 19.77
N LEU A 214 9.03 -13.69 19.27
CA LEU A 214 8.61 -13.27 17.95
C LEU A 214 8.54 -11.72 17.85
N ALA A 215 8.15 -11.04 18.93
CA ALA A 215 8.11 -9.57 18.97
C ALA A 215 9.47 -8.95 18.64
N GLN A 216 10.58 -9.54 19.13
CA GLN A 216 11.93 -9.09 18.82
C GLN A 216 12.30 -9.24 17.32
N ILE A 217 11.68 -10.18 16.60
CA ILE A 217 11.84 -10.26 15.14
C ILE A 217 11.28 -9.02 14.46
N PHE A 218 10.15 -8.49 14.96
CA PHE A 218 9.54 -7.29 14.40
C PHE A 218 10.35 -6.03 14.76
N THR A 219 10.81 -5.90 15.99
CA THR A 219 11.49 -4.68 16.48
C THR A 219 12.96 -4.60 16.10
N ASP A 220 13.65 -5.74 16.00
CA ASP A 220 15.11 -5.75 15.87
C ASP A 220 15.59 -6.12 14.46
N ILE A 221 14.70 -6.76 13.65
CA ILE A 221 15.06 -7.28 12.33
C ILE A 221 14.22 -6.64 11.21
N ARG A 222 12.87 -6.65 11.35
CA ARG A 222 11.99 -6.25 10.24
C ARG A 222 11.65 -4.76 10.23
N TYR A 223 11.38 -4.19 11.40
CA TYR A 223 10.89 -2.81 11.56
C TYR A 223 11.65 -2.14 12.70
N THR A 224 12.97 -1.97 12.53
CA THR A 224 13.80 -1.38 13.57
C THR A 224 13.37 0.06 13.85
N ARG A 225 13.54 0.51 15.09
CA ARG A 225 13.28 1.91 15.47
C ARG A 225 13.99 2.87 14.53
N LYS A 226 15.29 2.62 14.28
CA LYS A 226 16.14 3.46 13.42
C LYS A 226 15.57 3.59 12.01
N ASP A 227 15.15 2.45 11.40
CA ASP A 227 14.64 2.46 10.04
C ASP A 227 13.25 3.12 9.99
N ASN A 228 12.37 2.85 10.98
CA ASN A 228 11.07 3.50 11.08
C ASN A 228 11.19 5.03 11.20
N GLU A 229 12.08 5.52 12.05
CA GLU A 229 12.31 6.96 12.23
C GLU A 229 12.86 7.60 10.95
N ALA A 230 13.83 6.96 10.29
CA ALA A 230 14.41 7.45 9.05
C ALA A 230 13.38 7.47 7.90
N MET A 231 12.59 6.40 7.74
CA MET A 231 11.55 6.32 6.71
C MET A 231 10.43 7.32 6.97
N SER A 232 10.03 7.51 8.24
CA SER A 232 9.05 8.53 8.62
C SER A 232 9.52 9.94 8.25
N ALA A 233 10.77 10.28 8.56
CA ALA A 233 11.36 11.56 8.17
C ALA A 233 11.36 11.74 6.64
N GLY A 234 11.78 10.72 5.89
CA GLY A 234 11.78 10.74 4.43
C GLY A 234 10.36 10.92 3.84
N PHE A 235 9.35 10.31 4.46
CA PHE A 235 7.96 10.47 4.03
C PHE A 235 7.46 11.90 4.27
N ILE A 236 7.80 12.51 5.42
CA ILE A 236 7.47 13.90 5.75
C ILE A 236 8.13 14.87 4.74
N GLU A 237 9.41 14.67 4.43
CA GLU A 237 10.10 15.49 3.41
C GLU A 237 9.47 15.35 2.03
N ALA A 238 9.04 14.15 1.63
CA ALA A 238 8.31 13.95 0.39
C ALA A 238 6.94 14.67 0.39
N LEU A 239 6.24 14.71 1.51
CA LEU A 239 5.00 15.50 1.65
C LEU A 239 5.25 17.01 1.52
N LYS A 240 6.32 17.52 2.11
CA LYS A 240 6.77 18.91 1.92
C LYS A 240 7.09 19.17 0.45
N HIS A 241 7.91 18.30 -0.16
CA HIS A 241 8.26 18.39 -1.57
C HIS A 241 7.02 18.36 -2.47
N GLN A 242 6.01 17.55 -2.18
CA GLN A 242 4.77 17.50 -2.95
C GLN A 242 3.77 18.63 -2.61
N GLY A 243 4.08 19.49 -1.64
CA GLY A 243 3.26 20.66 -1.29
C GLY A 243 2.06 20.36 -0.41
N PHE A 244 2.06 19.25 0.31
CA PHE A 244 1.05 18.91 1.31
C PHE A 244 1.43 19.34 2.73
N LEU A 245 2.66 19.78 2.93
CA LEU A 245 3.14 20.36 4.18
C LEU A 245 3.92 21.64 3.87
N PRO A 246 3.92 22.63 4.80
CA PRO A 246 4.76 23.81 4.64
C PRO A 246 6.24 23.42 4.61
N THR A 247 7.03 24.17 3.85
CA THR A 247 8.49 24.08 3.87
C THR A 247 9.04 24.94 5.00
N ASP A 248 10.24 24.62 5.49
CA ASP A 248 10.86 25.35 6.60
C ASP A 248 11.24 26.83 6.24
N GLU A 249 10.95 27.25 5.00
CA GLU A 249 11.17 28.61 4.48
C GLU A 249 9.88 29.47 4.43
N GLU A 250 8.73 28.91 4.78
CA GLU A 250 7.43 29.59 4.93
C GLU A 250 7.02 29.74 6.40
#